data_141a33b3b8650323e102381cd5691dcf
#
_entry.id   141a33b3b8650323e102381cd5691dcf
#
_cell.length_a   1.000
_cell.length_b   1.000
_cell.length_c   1.000
_cell.angle_alpha   90.00
_cell.angle_beta   90.00
_cell.angle_gamma   90.00
#
_symmetry.space_group_name_H-M   'P 1'
#
loop_
_entity.id
_entity.type
_entity.pdbx_description
1 polymer ?
#
loop_
_entity_poly.entity_id
_entity_poly.type
_entity_poly.pdbx_seq_one_letter_code
_entity_poly.pdbx_strand_id
1 'polypeptide(L)' 'MVTEMDVKPVRSRDLALIGYDHATATLEVVFRAGGVYRYQQVPETVYHALMSASSHGTHFQKYIKAQYPYVKVS' A
#
# COMPACT_ATOMS: atom_id res chain seq x y z
N MET A 1 -7.73 -15.95 -15.05
CA MET A 1 -7.60 -16.18 -13.60
C MET A 1 -7.47 -14.85 -12.89
N VAL A 2 -8.22 -14.68 -11.83
CA VAL A 2 -8.17 -13.45 -11.04
C VAL A 2 -7.07 -13.58 -10.00
N THR A 3 -6.16 -12.61 -9.98
CA THR A 3 -5.17 -12.54 -8.93
C THR A 3 -5.78 -11.77 -7.77
N GLU A 4 -5.89 -12.41 -6.64
CA GLU A 4 -6.43 -11.77 -5.46
C GLU A 4 -5.32 -11.07 -4.71
N MET A 5 -5.55 -9.79 -4.44
CA MET A 5 -4.65 -9.01 -3.63
C MET A 5 -4.91 -9.30 -2.16
N ASP A 6 -3.85 -9.47 -1.40
CA ASP A 6 -3.96 -9.69 0.03
C ASP A 6 -4.20 -8.34 0.71
N VAL A 7 -5.46 -8.03 0.98
CA VAL A 7 -5.88 -6.73 1.51
C VAL A 7 -6.18 -6.85 3.00
N LYS A 8 -5.59 -5.97 3.79
CA LYS A 8 -5.76 -5.99 5.24
C LYS A 8 -6.11 -4.60 5.78
N PRO A 9 -7.04 -4.52 6.72
CA PRO A 9 -7.30 -3.25 7.39
C PRO A 9 -6.14 -2.90 8.32
N VAL A 10 -5.85 -1.63 8.43
CA VAL A 10 -4.79 -1.15 9.31
C VAL A 10 -5.31 -0.05 10.21
N ARG A 11 -4.69 0.08 11.38
CA ARG A 11 -4.98 1.17 12.30
C ARG A 11 -4.05 2.32 11.97
N SER A 12 -4.59 3.30 11.27
CA SER A 12 -3.83 4.45 10.86
C SER A 12 -4.78 5.63 10.78
N ARG A 13 -4.24 6.82 11.02
CA ARG A 13 -5.02 8.05 10.87
C ARG A 13 -5.42 8.24 9.42
N ASP A 14 -4.54 7.96 8.50
CA ASP A 14 -4.74 8.28 7.09
C ASP A 14 -5.08 7.08 6.22
N LEU A 15 -4.62 5.90 6.58
CA LEU A 15 -4.77 4.70 5.76
C LEU A 15 -5.82 3.78 6.36
N ALA A 16 -6.75 3.31 5.53
CA ALA A 16 -7.80 2.39 5.94
C ALA A 16 -7.44 0.94 5.64
N LEU A 17 -6.95 0.68 4.44
CA LEU A 17 -6.60 -0.65 3.97
C LEU A 17 -5.29 -0.62 3.24
N ILE A 18 -4.54 -1.71 3.34
CA ILE A 18 -3.32 -1.93 2.56
C ILE A 18 -3.41 -3.31 1.94
N GLY A 19 -3.19 -3.38 0.64
CA GLY A 19 -3.18 -4.63 -0.09
C GLY A 19 -1.90 -4.80 -0.86
N TYR A 20 -1.53 -6.04 -1.13
CA TYR A 20 -0.33 -6.32 -1.88
C TYR A 20 -0.55 -7.52 -2.78
N ASP A 21 -0.14 -7.38 -4.04
CA ASP A 21 -0.19 -8.44 -5.03
C ASP A 21 1.24 -8.93 -5.26
N HIS A 22 1.53 -10.13 -4.77
CA HIS A 22 2.86 -10.70 -4.86
C HIS A 22 3.27 -11.03 -6.30
N ALA A 23 2.30 -11.32 -7.15
CA ALA A 23 2.59 -11.70 -8.54
C ALA A 23 3.08 -10.52 -9.37
N THR A 24 2.57 -9.32 -9.08
CA THR A 24 2.88 -8.13 -9.84
C THR A 24 3.68 -7.09 -9.06
N ALA A 25 3.97 -7.36 -7.79
CA ALA A 25 4.66 -6.45 -6.89
C ALA A 25 3.92 -5.11 -6.79
N THR A 26 2.60 -5.16 -6.72
CA THR A 26 1.74 -3.99 -6.66
C THR A 26 1.21 -3.80 -5.25
N LEU A 27 1.40 -2.59 -4.72
CA LEU A 27 0.90 -2.21 -3.41
C LEU A 27 -0.33 -1.33 -3.58
N GLU A 28 -1.46 -1.75 -2.99
CA GLU A 28 -2.67 -0.93 -3.01
C GLU A 28 -2.85 -0.27 -1.66
N VAL A 29 -3.15 1.02 -1.69
CA VAL A 29 -3.39 1.79 -0.47
C VAL A 29 -4.74 2.47 -0.59
N VAL A 30 -5.60 2.26 0.40
CA VAL A 30 -6.90 2.90 0.50
C VAL A 30 -6.85 3.92 1.62
N PHE A 31 -7.11 5.17 1.30
CA PHE A 31 -7.06 6.26 2.28
C PHE A 31 -8.41 6.43 2.95
N ARG A 32 -8.39 6.78 4.24
CA ARG A 32 -9.64 7.00 4.99
C ARG A 32 -10.46 8.15 4.44
N ALA A 33 -9.79 9.17 3.92
CA ALA A 33 -10.48 10.32 3.32
C ALA A 33 -11.06 10.00 1.96
N GLY A 34 -10.78 8.82 1.42
CA GLY A 34 -11.20 8.40 0.09
C GLY A 34 -10.01 8.31 -0.83
N GLY A 35 -10.17 7.54 -1.90
CA GLY A 35 -9.09 7.36 -2.86
C GLY A 35 -8.38 6.03 -2.70
N VAL A 36 -8.20 5.36 -3.82
CA VAL A 36 -7.49 4.09 -3.91
C VAL A 36 -6.33 4.26 -4.88
N TYR A 37 -5.14 3.97 -4.42
CA TYR A 37 -3.92 4.14 -5.21
C TYR A 37 -3.18 2.82 -5.29
N ARG A 38 -2.61 2.53 -6.46
CA ARG A 38 -1.78 1.35 -6.66
C ARG A 38 -0.38 1.78 -7.01
N TYR A 39 0.57 1.38 -6.18
CA TYR A 39 1.99 1.66 -6.37
C TYR A 39 2.63 0.45 -7.01
N GLN A 40 3.41 0.68 -8.07
CA GLN A 40 3.97 -0.38 -8.89
C GLN A 40 5.43 -0.65 -8.56
N GLN A 41 5.87 -1.88 -8.81
CA GLN A 41 7.25 -2.29 -8.61
C GLN A 41 7.71 -2.10 -7.16
N VAL A 42 6.81 -2.42 -6.22
CA VAL A 42 7.11 -2.34 -4.80
C VAL A 42 7.61 -3.70 -4.33
N PRO A 43 8.87 -3.82 -3.91
CA PRO A 43 9.36 -5.11 -3.43
C PRO A 43 8.62 -5.58 -2.20
N GLU A 44 8.54 -6.89 -2.03
CA GLU A 44 7.85 -7.49 -0.90
C GLU A 44 8.45 -7.03 0.44
N THR A 45 9.75 -6.81 0.48
CA THR A 45 10.42 -6.31 1.68
C THR A 45 9.89 -4.94 2.10
N VAL A 46 9.56 -4.09 1.12
CA VAL A 46 9.01 -2.77 1.40
C VAL A 46 7.59 -2.90 1.95
N TYR A 47 6.80 -3.81 1.38
CA TYR A 47 5.47 -4.10 1.90
C TYR A 47 5.53 -4.60 3.34
N HIS A 48 6.41 -5.55 3.64
CA HIS A 48 6.53 -6.08 4.99
C HIS A 48 6.99 -5.00 5.98
N ALA A 49 7.91 -4.14 5.57
CA ALA A 49 8.36 -3.04 6.42
C ALA A 49 7.20 -2.08 6.73
N LEU A 50 6.36 -1.79 5.73
CA LEU A 50 5.19 -0.95 5.93
C LEU A 50 4.22 -1.58 6.92
N MET A 51 3.94 -2.87 6.77
CA MET A 51 3.00 -3.57 7.65
C MET A 51 3.52 -3.69 9.07
N SER A 52 4.84 -3.71 9.26
CA SER A 52 5.46 -3.83 10.57
C SER A 52 5.72 -2.47 11.23
N ALA A 53 5.50 -1.38 10.52
CA ALA A 53 5.79 -0.05 11.04
C ALA A 53 4.84 0.33 12.17
N SER A 54 5.34 1.06 13.15
CA SER A 54 4.52 1.55 14.26
C SER A 54 3.52 2.60 13.79
N SER A 55 3.86 3.32 12.72
CA SER A 55 2.95 4.26 12.08
C SER A 55 2.95 3.99 10.58
N HIS A 56 1.87 3.37 10.10
CA HIS A 56 1.75 3.02 8.68
C HIS A 56 1.74 4.26 7.80
N GLY A 57 1.03 5.30 8.21
CA GLY A 57 0.93 6.53 7.43
C GLY A 57 2.26 7.24 7.30
N THR A 58 2.99 7.37 8.40
CA THR A 58 4.30 8.03 8.38
C THR A 58 5.28 7.22 7.55
N HIS A 59 5.31 5.92 7.71
CA HIS A 59 6.19 5.05 6.95
C HIS A 59 5.89 5.14 5.46
N PHE A 60 4.61 5.11 5.10
CA PHE A 60 4.19 5.22 3.71
C PHE A 60 4.68 6.54 3.10
N GLN A 61 4.45 7.64 3.78
CA GLN A 61 4.84 8.95 3.24
C GLN A 61 6.35 9.09 3.09
N LYS A 62 7.09 8.51 4.01
CA LYS A 62 8.55 8.63 4.04
C LYS A 62 9.23 7.75 3.00
N TYR A 63 8.75 6.50 2.82
CA TYR A 63 9.49 5.50 2.10
C TYR A 63 8.82 5.00 0.82
N ILE A 64 7.54 5.32 0.60
CA ILE A 64 6.81 4.77 -0.53
C ILE A 64 6.24 5.83 -1.45
N LYS A 65 5.60 6.84 -0.89
CA LYS A 65 4.81 7.80 -1.66
C LYS A 65 5.57 8.44 -2.82
N ALA A 66 6.81 8.83 -2.60
CA ALA A 66 7.61 9.49 -3.61
C ALA A 66 8.66 8.59 -4.26
N GLN A 67 8.67 7.29 -3.91
CA GLN A 67 9.71 6.38 -4.34
C GLN A 67 9.26 5.46 -5.47
N TYR A 68 7.97 5.28 -5.66
CA TYR A 68 7.45 4.32 -6.63
C TYR A 68 6.40 4.95 -7.52
N PRO A 69 6.31 4.51 -8.79
CA PRO A 69 5.24 4.99 -9.66
C PRO A 69 3.89 4.50 -9.16
N TYR A 70 2.85 5.28 -9.39
CA TYR A 70 1.52 4.92 -8.91
C TYR A 70 0.44 5.33 -9.90
N VAL A 71 -0.71 4.69 -9.75
CA VAL A 71 -1.92 5.02 -10.50
C VAL A 71 -3.04 5.20 -9.48
N LYS A 72 -3.80 6.27 -9.62
CA LYS A 72 -5.01 6.45 -8.83
C LYS A 72 -6.11 5.61 -9.47
N VAL A 73 -6.64 4.66 -8.72
CA VAL A 73 -7.62 3.70 -9.24
C VAL A 73 -9.06 4.18 -9.02
N SER A 74 -9.26 4.88 -7.91
CA SER A 74 -10.61 5.30 -7.58
C SER A 74 -10.63 6.54 -6.73
#